data_d2cf307462e668c47c4272ec7a88f88a
#
_entry.id   d2cf307462e668c47c4272ec7a88f88a
#
_cell.length_a   1.000
_cell.length_b   1.000
_cell.length_c   1.000
_cell.angle_alpha   90.00
_cell.angle_beta   90.00
_cell.angle_gamma   90.00
#
_symmetry.space_group_name_H-M   'P 1'
#
loop_
_entity.id
_entity.type
_entity.pdbx_description
1 polymer ?
#
loop_
_entity_poly.entity_id
_entity_poly.type
_entity_poly.pdbx_seq_one_letter_code
_entity_poly.pdbx_strand_id
1 'polypeptide(L)'
;MSTIPKIHEMTLGAHDLIGLGLLKNHIHILNGEIDDNTIGEALKWIIFENADEKEKELTLYINSMGGGLCEAFALIDIMRRSKYKIRTIGTGSVMSAAFLIFIAGAKGHRYLGRNTSILC
;
A
#
# COMPACT_ATOMS: atom_id res chain seq x y z
N MET A 1 26.66 -16.86 19.21
CA MET A 1 26.23 -15.51 19.63
C MET A 1 25.98 -14.66 18.40
N SER A 2 24.90 -13.98 18.38
CA SER A 2 24.56 -13.14 17.24
C SER A 2 25.29 -11.81 17.30
N THR A 3 25.81 -11.35 16.17
CA THR A 3 26.35 -10.01 16.04
C THR A 3 25.29 -9.00 15.63
N ILE A 4 24.06 -9.49 15.38
CA ILE A 4 22.95 -8.62 15.02
C ILE A 4 22.39 -8.00 16.29
N PRO A 5 22.32 -6.66 16.39
CA PRO A 5 21.74 -6.02 17.55
C PRO A 5 20.27 -6.42 17.72
N LYS A 6 19.83 -6.55 18.94
CA LYS A 6 18.40 -6.74 19.22
C LYS A 6 17.68 -5.44 18.90
N ILE A 7 16.41 -5.56 18.52
CA ILE A 7 15.63 -4.38 18.13
C ILE A 7 15.63 -3.30 19.22
N HIS A 8 15.51 -3.70 20.49
CA HIS A 8 15.48 -2.74 21.59
C HIS A 8 16.84 -2.06 21.84
N GLU A 9 17.92 -2.61 21.27
CA GLU A 9 19.25 -2.01 21.36
C GLU A 9 19.54 -1.07 20.21
N MET A 10 18.66 -1.05 19.20
CA MET A 10 18.83 -0.21 18.03
C MET A 10 18.16 1.14 18.26
N THR A 11 18.78 2.19 17.75
CA THR A 11 18.20 3.51 17.80
C THR A 11 17.14 3.61 16.71
N LEU A 12 15.89 3.31 17.03
CA LEU A 12 14.79 3.43 16.10
C LEU A 12 13.96 4.66 16.43
N GLY A 13 13.72 5.50 15.42
CA GLY A 13 12.81 6.62 15.57
C GLY A 13 11.36 6.17 15.50
N ALA A 14 10.44 7.07 15.86
CA ALA A 14 9.01 6.79 15.82
C ALA A 14 8.57 6.39 14.41
N HIS A 15 9.16 6.99 13.37
CA HIS A 15 8.87 6.65 11.98
C HIS A 15 9.15 5.18 11.68
N ASP A 16 10.28 4.66 12.15
CA ASP A 16 10.64 3.27 11.91
C ASP A 16 9.72 2.30 12.67
N LEU A 17 9.36 2.65 13.89
CA LEU A 17 8.44 1.83 14.69
C LEU A 17 7.05 1.78 14.07
N ILE A 18 6.56 2.90 13.57
CA ILE A 18 5.28 2.96 12.89
C ILE A 18 5.33 2.11 11.64
N GLY A 19 6.41 2.22 10.85
CA GLY A 19 6.59 1.43 9.64
C GLY A 19 6.57 -0.06 9.91
N LEU A 20 7.26 -0.51 10.97
CA LEU A 20 7.25 -1.92 11.36
C LEU A 20 5.85 -2.37 11.79
N GLY A 21 5.13 -1.52 12.51
CA GLY A 21 3.76 -1.82 12.93
C GLY A 21 2.81 -1.97 11.76
N LEU A 22 2.93 -1.08 10.77
CA LEU A 22 2.12 -1.17 9.56
C LEU A 22 2.41 -2.46 8.80
N LEU A 23 3.69 -2.77 8.61
CA LEU A 23 4.10 -3.98 7.91
C LEU A 23 3.59 -5.23 8.62
N LYS A 24 3.69 -5.25 9.94
CA LYS A 24 3.22 -6.35 10.76
C LYS A 24 1.72 -6.61 10.59
N ASN A 25 0.96 -5.56 10.30
CA ASN A 25 -0.48 -5.62 10.12
C ASN A 25 -0.88 -5.67 8.64
N HIS A 26 0.09 -5.86 7.75
CA HIS A 26 -0.15 -5.99 6.30
C HIS A 26 -0.79 -4.75 5.69
N ILE A 27 -0.32 -3.58 6.11
CA ILE A 27 -0.82 -2.29 5.67
C ILE A 27 0.27 -1.52 4.94
N HIS A 28 -0.09 -0.96 3.79
CA HIS A 28 0.77 -0.02 3.08
C HIS A 28 -0.01 1.27 2.82
N ILE A 29 0.69 2.39 2.84
CA ILE A 29 0.08 3.70 2.59
C ILE A 29 0.68 4.28 1.33
N LEU A 30 -0.17 4.44 0.31
CA LEU A 30 0.19 5.10 -0.94
C LEU A 30 -0.24 6.56 -0.81
N ASN A 31 0.71 7.40 -0.48
CA ASN A 31 0.45 8.80 -0.19
C ASN A 31 1.28 9.70 -1.09
N GLY A 32 0.62 10.65 -1.74
CA GLY A 32 1.30 11.59 -2.62
C GLY A 32 1.14 11.23 -4.09
N GLU A 33 2.06 11.70 -4.92
CA GLU A 33 1.98 11.53 -6.37
C GLU A 33 2.18 10.07 -6.78
N ILE A 34 1.50 9.66 -7.83
CA ILE A 34 1.70 8.35 -8.45
C ILE A 34 2.93 8.47 -9.36
N ASP A 35 4.07 8.03 -8.87
CA ASP A 35 5.34 8.12 -9.58
C ASP A 35 6.17 6.84 -9.35
N ASP A 36 7.39 6.81 -9.87
CA ASP A 36 8.26 5.65 -9.76
C ASP A 36 8.53 5.26 -8.30
N ASN A 37 8.69 6.26 -7.42
CA ASN A 37 9.01 5.99 -6.03
C ASN A 37 7.82 5.41 -5.27
N THR A 38 6.67 6.07 -5.35
CA THR A 38 5.48 5.63 -4.61
C THR A 38 4.99 4.28 -5.12
N ILE A 39 5.01 4.07 -6.42
CA ILE A 39 4.61 2.80 -7.00
C ILE A 39 5.65 1.72 -6.71
N GLY A 40 6.94 2.04 -6.83
CA GLY A 40 8.00 1.08 -6.52
C GLY A 40 7.89 0.53 -5.11
N GLU A 41 7.59 1.37 -4.14
CA GLU A 41 7.41 0.92 -2.76
C GLU A 41 6.18 0.03 -2.61
N ALA A 42 5.08 0.38 -3.27
CA ALA A 42 3.88 -0.44 -3.23
C ALA A 42 4.08 -1.80 -3.90
N LEU A 43 4.79 -1.84 -5.03
CA LEU A 43 5.14 -3.09 -5.70
C LEU A 43 5.95 -4.00 -4.79
N LYS A 44 6.99 -3.46 -4.16
CA LYS A 44 7.83 -4.21 -3.23
C LYS A 44 7.00 -4.80 -2.11
N TRP A 45 6.09 -4.00 -1.57
CA TRP A 45 5.24 -4.43 -0.47
C TRP A 45 4.36 -5.63 -0.87
N ILE A 46 3.68 -5.54 -2.01
CA ILE A 46 2.79 -6.62 -2.44
C ILE A 46 3.59 -7.89 -2.72
N ILE A 47 4.75 -7.76 -3.39
CA ILE A 47 5.61 -8.90 -3.67
C ILE A 47 6.09 -9.55 -2.37
N PHE A 48 6.50 -8.73 -1.40
CA PHE A 48 6.93 -9.20 -0.10
C PHE A 48 5.80 -9.97 0.61
N GLU A 49 4.60 -9.40 0.62
CA GLU A 49 3.46 -10.04 1.28
C GLU A 49 3.06 -11.36 0.61
N ASN A 50 3.30 -11.47 -0.68
CA ASN A 50 2.97 -12.69 -1.42
C ASN A 50 4.05 -13.77 -1.38
N ALA A 51 5.14 -13.52 -0.66
CA ALA A 51 6.27 -14.45 -0.62
C ALA A 51 6.05 -15.61 0.33
N ASP A 52 5.06 -15.57 1.21
CA ASP A 52 4.76 -16.67 2.13
C ASP A 52 3.37 -17.25 1.87
N GLU A 53 3.04 -18.31 2.62
CA GLU A 53 1.76 -19.01 2.46
C GLU A 53 0.78 -18.74 3.61
N LYS A 54 1.06 -17.78 4.47
CA LYS A 54 0.16 -17.46 5.59
C LYS A 54 -1.10 -16.80 5.10
N GLU A 55 -2.24 -17.18 5.65
CA GLU A 55 -3.49 -16.50 5.36
C GLU A 55 -3.44 -15.06 5.88
N LYS A 56 -3.86 -14.14 5.04
CA LYS A 56 -3.88 -12.72 5.39
C LYS A 56 -4.75 -11.96 4.41
N GLU A 57 -5.11 -10.75 4.80
CA GLU A 57 -5.70 -9.78 3.89
C GLU A 57 -4.79 -8.55 3.91
N LEU A 58 -4.53 -8.01 2.74
CA LEU A 58 -3.69 -6.82 2.62
C LEU A 58 -4.56 -5.57 2.59
N THR A 59 -4.06 -4.48 3.16
CA THR A 59 -4.77 -3.21 3.16
C THR A 59 -3.89 -2.13 2.56
N LEU A 60 -4.41 -1.45 1.56
CA LEU A 60 -3.73 -0.35 0.88
C LEU A 60 -4.53 0.92 1.08
N TYR A 61 -3.98 1.85 1.84
CA TYR A 61 -4.54 3.19 1.97
C TYR A 61 -4.07 4.04 0.81
N ILE A 62 -4.96 4.85 0.27
CA ILE A 62 -4.65 5.69 -0.90
C ILE A 62 -5.07 7.13 -0.61
N ASN A 63 -4.10 8.03 -0.72
CA ASN A 63 -4.32 9.46 -0.67
C ASN A 63 -3.45 10.08 -1.75
N SER A 64 -4.03 10.36 -2.91
CA SER A 64 -3.26 10.81 -4.06
C SER A 64 -4.15 11.56 -5.04
N MET A 65 -3.61 12.63 -5.59
CA MET A 65 -4.26 13.38 -6.67
C MET A 65 -3.97 12.78 -8.03
N GLY A 66 -3.23 11.68 -8.08
CA GLY A 66 -2.93 10.99 -9.33
C GLY A 66 -1.47 11.12 -9.74
N GLY A 67 -1.23 10.91 -11.03
CA GLY A 67 0.11 10.95 -11.59
C GLY A 67 0.22 10.06 -12.82
N GLY A 68 1.30 9.29 -12.90
CA GLY A 68 1.59 8.48 -14.08
C GLY A 68 0.65 7.31 -14.27
N LEU A 69 0.09 7.18 -15.47
CA LEU A 69 -0.80 6.06 -15.80
C LEU A 69 -0.03 4.75 -15.94
N CYS A 70 1.15 4.78 -16.54
CA CYS A 70 1.95 3.57 -16.68
C CYS A 70 2.32 3.01 -15.30
N GLU A 71 2.69 3.90 -14.38
CA GLU A 71 3.01 3.52 -13.02
C GLU A 71 1.79 2.92 -12.32
N ALA A 72 0.62 3.55 -12.48
CA ALA A 72 -0.61 3.03 -11.90
C ALA A 72 -0.95 1.64 -12.44
N PHE A 73 -0.81 1.43 -13.73
CA PHE A 73 -1.10 0.13 -14.33
C PHE A 73 -0.12 -0.94 -13.87
N ALA A 74 1.14 -0.58 -13.65
CA ALA A 74 2.11 -1.53 -13.10
C ALA A 74 1.64 -2.05 -11.74
N LEU A 75 1.15 -1.16 -10.88
CA LEU A 75 0.63 -1.57 -9.58
C LEU A 75 -0.65 -2.38 -9.70
N ILE A 76 -1.56 -1.97 -10.58
CA ILE A 76 -2.82 -2.68 -10.80
C ILE A 76 -2.56 -4.12 -11.25
N ASP A 77 -1.60 -4.30 -12.16
CA ASP A 77 -1.25 -5.64 -12.64
C ASP A 77 -0.74 -6.53 -11.49
N ILE A 78 0.08 -5.98 -10.62
CA ILE A 78 0.59 -6.74 -9.47
C ILE A 78 -0.54 -7.01 -8.47
N MET A 79 -1.43 -6.04 -8.25
CA MET A 79 -2.58 -6.23 -7.37
C MET A 79 -3.45 -7.40 -7.86
N ARG A 80 -3.65 -7.49 -9.17
CA ARG A 80 -4.47 -8.55 -9.75
C ARG A 80 -3.81 -9.92 -9.67
N ARG A 81 -2.49 -9.97 -9.58
CA ARG A 81 -1.74 -11.22 -9.45
C ARG A 81 -1.58 -11.66 -8.00
N SER A 82 -1.93 -10.80 -7.06
CA SER A 82 -1.81 -11.14 -5.64
C SER A 82 -2.72 -12.30 -5.30
N LYS A 83 -2.19 -13.28 -4.57
CA LYS A 83 -2.99 -14.39 -4.06
C LYS A 83 -3.82 -13.98 -2.84
N TYR A 84 -3.55 -12.81 -2.28
CA TYR A 84 -4.30 -12.28 -1.15
C TYR A 84 -5.18 -11.13 -1.61
N LYS A 85 -6.38 -11.06 -1.04
CA LYS A 85 -7.27 -9.94 -1.31
C LYS A 85 -6.64 -8.65 -0.82
N ILE A 86 -6.80 -7.60 -1.60
CA ILE A 86 -6.28 -6.28 -1.24
C ILE A 86 -7.47 -5.36 -1.01
N ARG A 87 -7.64 -4.96 0.25
CA ARG A 87 -8.61 -3.94 0.62
C ARG A 87 -8.02 -2.59 0.27
N THR A 88 -8.79 -1.74 -0.39
CA THR A 88 -8.36 -0.36 -0.66
C THR A 88 -9.20 0.60 0.15
N ILE A 89 -8.52 1.54 0.80
CA ILE A 89 -9.18 2.57 1.61
C ILE A 89 -8.70 3.92 1.10
N GLY A 90 -9.60 4.68 0.51
CA GLY A 90 -9.31 6.01 0.02
C GLY A 90 -9.55 7.06 1.08
N THR A 91 -8.63 8.00 1.21
CA THR A 91 -8.74 9.11 2.15
C THR A 91 -8.15 10.36 1.51
N GLY A 92 -8.63 11.52 1.91
CA GLY A 92 -8.16 12.79 1.36
C GLY A 92 -8.55 12.97 -0.09
N SER A 93 -7.69 12.54 -1.00
CA SER A 93 -7.92 12.62 -2.43
C SER A 93 -7.69 11.26 -3.08
N VAL A 94 -8.58 10.87 -3.98
CA VAL A 94 -8.43 9.66 -4.78
C VAL A 94 -8.82 10.04 -6.20
N MET A 95 -7.85 10.56 -6.94
CA MET A 95 -8.12 11.21 -8.22
C MET A 95 -7.30 10.63 -9.35
N SER A 96 -7.87 10.62 -10.56
CA SER A 96 -7.19 10.24 -11.79
C SER A 96 -6.58 8.84 -11.67
N ALA A 97 -5.28 8.69 -11.92
CA ALA A 97 -4.59 7.39 -11.83
C ALA A 97 -4.78 6.70 -10.48
N ALA A 98 -4.86 7.48 -9.39
CA ALA A 98 -5.10 6.93 -8.05
C ALA A 98 -6.49 6.30 -7.94
N PHE A 99 -7.47 6.87 -8.62
CA PHE A 99 -8.82 6.30 -8.63
C PHE A 99 -8.82 4.91 -9.29
N LEU A 100 -8.04 4.74 -10.35
CA LEU A 100 -7.92 3.44 -11.02
C LEU A 100 -7.33 2.40 -10.08
N ILE A 101 -6.31 2.78 -9.32
CA ILE A 101 -5.73 1.88 -8.31
C ILE A 101 -6.77 1.53 -7.25
N PHE A 102 -7.52 2.52 -6.79
CA PHE A 102 -8.53 2.30 -5.77
C PHE A 102 -9.57 1.26 -6.22
N ILE A 103 -10.08 1.38 -7.45
CA ILE A 103 -11.10 0.45 -7.94
C ILE A 103 -10.53 -0.92 -8.29
N ALA A 104 -9.20 -1.07 -8.33
CA ALA A 104 -8.55 -2.36 -8.51
C ALA A 104 -8.55 -3.19 -7.22
N GLY A 105 -8.95 -2.62 -6.10
CA GLY A 105 -9.12 -3.35 -4.85
C GLY A 105 -10.17 -4.45 -4.97
N ALA A 106 -10.14 -5.40 -4.05
CA ALA A 106 -11.05 -6.53 -4.07
C ALA A 106 -12.50 -6.06 -4.00
N LYS A 107 -13.36 -6.67 -4.81
CA LYS A 107 -14.78 -6.33 -4.83
C LYS A 107 -15.38 -6.51 -3.45
N GLY A 108 -16.09 -5.49 -2.98
CA GLY A 108 -16.66 -5.49 -1.64
C GLY A 108 -15.70 -5.05 -0.55
N HIS A 109 -14.44 -4.78 -0.92
CA HIS A 109 -13.40 -4.40 0.03
C HIS A 109 -12.78 -3.05 -0.36
N ARG A 110 -13.59 -2.15 -0.89
CA ARG A 110 -13.17 -0.81 -1.29
C ARG A 110 -13.95 0.21 -0.46
N TYR A 111 -13.24 1.04 0.29
CA TYR A 111 -13.84 1.96 1.23
C TYR A 111 -13.32 3.37 1.01
N LEU A 112 -14.20 4.35 1.10
CA LEU A 112 -13.84 5.75 1.01
C LEU A 112 -14.17 6.44 2.32
N GLY A 113 -13.26 7.27 2.80
CA GLY A 113 -13.52 8.14 3.92
C GLY A 113 -14.64 9.12 3.57
N ARG A 114 -15.39 9.53 4.58
CA ARG A 114 -16.55 10.41 4.39
C ARG A 114 -16.18 11.73 3.70
N ASN A 115 -14.99 12.24 3.98
CA ASN A 115 -14.54 13.53 3.44
C ASN A 115 -13.58 13.38 2.27
N THR A 116 -13.59 12.22 1.60
CA THR A 116 -12.67 11.95 0.51
C THR A 116 -13.19 12.56 -0.79
N SER A 117 -12.31 13.25 -1.50
CA SER A 117 -12.59 13.77 -2.83
C SER A 117 -12.19 12.74 -3.87
N ILE A 118 -13.09 12.39 -4.76
CA ILE A 118 -12.80 11.43 -5.82
C ILE A 118 -13.02 12.08 -7.18
N LEU A 119 -12.19 11.70 -8.14
CA LEU A 119 -12.29 12.18 -9.50
C LEU A 119 -11.68 11.14 -10.44
N CYS A 120 -12.45 10.77 -11.42
CA CYS A 120 -11.97 9.84 -12.46
C CYS A 120 -11.05 10.53 -13.45
#